data_fd691f38bc6789182c00633a44734ef8
#
_entry.id   fd691f38bc6789182c00633a44734ef8
#
_cell.length_a   1.000
_cell.length_b   1.000
_cell.length_c   1.000
_cell.angle_alpha   90.00
_cell.angle_beta   90.00
_cell.angle_gamma   90.00
#
_symmetry.space_group_name_H-M   'P 1'
#
loop_
_entity.id
_entity.type
_entity.pdbx_description
1 polymer ?
#
loop_
_entity_poly.entity_id
_entity_poly.type
_entity_poly.pdbx_seq_one_letter_code
_entity_poly.pdbx_strand_id
1 'polypeptide(L)'
;MLSNHKNYFFSIFFALCIFETKAEENPYIYIDTNAQLMVETLKNNKQLFADDRDLFEAKIKEIFEPMIDFRLIAASVMGKKYYFKATKDERVEFIEIFKESLLDTYAETLAQWEDQVIETIFVEYDNEKALKSIEVKQELNTGDSIYPILYKLRKTENGWAIINIIINGVNLGLTFRNQFRALADEHDENVTLTIKNWVSDAGNAGIDG
;
A
#
# COMPACT_ATOMS: atom_id res chain seq x y z
N MET A 1 -23.33 48.57 59.43
CA MET A 1 -23.15 47.14 59.40
C MET A 1 -23.47 46.66 58.01
N LEU A 2 -22.41 46.54 57.17
CA LEU A 2 -22.52 46.26 55.75
C LEU A 2 -22.27 44.75 55.54
N SER A 3 -23.26 44.05 55.05
CA SER A 3 -23.16 42.64 54.70
C SER A 3 -22.67 42.48 53.28
N ASN A 4 -21.49 41.88 53.10
CA ASN A 4 -20.90 41.53 51.84
C ASN A 4 -21.40 40.18 51.36
N HIS A 5 -22.24 40.13 50.32
CA HIS A 5 -22.55 38.90 49.61
C HIS A 5 -21.54 38.74 48.44
N LYS A 6 -20.65 37.76 48.60
CA LYS A 6 -19.79 37.28 47.47
C LYS A 6 -20.57 36.27 46.65
N ASN A 7 -20.95 36.69 45.44
CA ASN A 7 -21.50 35.80 44.43
C ASN A 7 -20.37 34.98 43.80
N TYR A 8 -20.30 33.69 44.04
CA TYR A 8 -19.44 32.76 43.30
C TYR A 8 -20.16 32.36 42.04
N PHE A 9 -19.67 32.89 40.89
CA PHE A 9 -20.10 32.47 39.56
C PHE A 9 -19.34 31.18 39.21
N PHE A 10 -20.03 30.03 39.36
CA PHE A 10 -19.46 28.74 39.00
C PHE A 10 -19.62 28.54 37.47
N SER A 11 -18.54 28.85 36.74
CA SER A 11 -18.50 28.66 35.28
C SER A 11 -18.26 27.19 34.99
N ILE A 12 -19.35 26.47 34.61
CA ILE A 12 -19.25 25.10 34.11
C ILE A 12 -18.72 25.15 32.69
N PHE A 13 -17.42 24.83 32.54
CA PHE A 13 -16.76 24.66 31.25
C PHE A 13 -17.20 23.29 30.68
N PHE A 14 -18.24 23.29 29.83
CA PHE A 14 -18.69 22.09 29.12
C PHE A 14 -17.69 21.83 27.98
N ALA A 15 -16.71 20.96 28.24
CA ALA A 15 -15.80 20.47 27.21
C ALA A 15 -16.59 19.62 26.22
N LEU A 16 -16.95 20.22 25.09
CA LEU A 16 -17.53 19.52 23.95
C LEU A 16 -16.44 18.62 23.34
N CYS A 17 -16.40 17.36 23.73
CA CYS A 17 -15.64 16.34 23.00
C CYS A 17 -16.27 16.18 21.62
N ILE A 18 -15.75 16.86 20.64
CA ILE A 18 -16.05 16.61 19.23
C ILE A 18 -15.42 15.25 18.94
N PHE A 19 -16.20 14.18 19.00
CA PHE A 19 -15.84 12.94 18.33
C PHE A 19 -15.92 13.22 16.84
N GLU A 20 -14.77 13.51 16.22
CA GLU A 20 -14.65 13.39 14.77
C GLU A 20 -14.90 11.92 14.43
N THR A 21 -16.12 11.61 14.06
CA THR A 21 -16.40 10.37 13.34
C THR A 21 -15.69 10.53 11.99
N LYS A 22 -14.51 9.91 11.87
CA LYS A 22 -13.87 9.74 10.56
C LYS A 22 -14.92 9.09 9.67
N ALA A 23 -15.47 9.85 8.72
CA ALA A 23 -16.40 9.30 7.74
C ALA A 23 -15.72 8.09 7.11
N GLU A 24 -16.47 6.99 6.99
CA GLU A 24 -15.93 5.79 6.38
C GLU A 24 -15.52 6.11 4.94
N GLU A 25 -14.22 6.08 4.66
CA GLU A 25 -13.69 6.46 3.37
C GLU A 25 -14.11 5.44 2.31
N ASN A 26 -14.73 5.92 1.23
CA ASN A 26 -15.11 5.08 0.10
C ASN A 26 -13.85 4.47 -0.53
N PRO A 27 -13.71 3.13 -0.62
CA PRO A 27 -12.50 2.47 -1.09
C PRO A 27 -12.17 2.77 -2.57
N TYR A 28 -13.17 3.06 -3.40
CA TYR A 28 -12.96 3.44 -4.79
C TYR A 28 -12.35 4.84 -4.88
N ILE A 29 -12.87 5.79 -4.11
CA ILE A 29 -12.31 7.16 -4.02
C ILE A 29 -10.90 7.11 -3.44
N TYR A 30 -10.67 6.29 -2.41
CA TYR A 30 -9.36 6.10 -1.80
C TYR A 30 -8.31 5.63 -2.81
N ILE A 31 -8.60 4.59 -3.58
CA ILE A 31 -7.68 4.08 -4.62
C ILE A 31 -7.52 5.11 -5.73
N ASP A 32 -8.61 5.72 -6.22
CA ASP A 32 -8.54 6.71 -7.28
C ASP A 32 -7.67 7.91 -6.90
N THR A 33 -7.94 8.53 -5.77
CA THR A 33 -7.21 9.72 -5.31
C THR A 33 -5.70 9.45 -5.21
N ASN A 34 -5.30 8.31 -4.63
CA ASN A 34 -3.89 7.97 -4.51
C ASN A 34 -3.25 7.59 -5.85
N ALA A 35 -3.98 6.94 -6.75
CA ALA A 35 -3.51 6.65 -8.09
C ALA A 35 -3.26 7.94 -8.90
N GLN A 36 -4.20 8.90 -8.86
CA GLN A 36 -4.02 10.20 -9.53
C GLN A 36 -2.86 11.00 -8.92
N LEU A 37 -2.72 10.99 -7.59
CA LEU A 37 -1.57 11.61 -6.92
C LEU A 37 -0.24 10.97 -7.34
N MET A 38 -0.21 9.65 -7.49
CA MET A 38 0.97 8.93 -8.00
C MET A 38 1.29 9.37 -9.42
N VAL A 39 0.31 9.39 -10.33
CA VAL A 39 0.49 9.83 -11.73
C VAL A 39 1.01 11.27 -11.79
N GLU A 40 0.44 12.19 -11.02
CA GLU A 40 0.90 13.57 -10.93
C GLU A 40 2.34 13.65 -10.43
N THR A 41 2.67 12.88 -9.39
CA THR A 41 4.03 12.82 -8.83
C THR A 41 5.03 12.31 -9.86
N LEU A 42 4.72 11.25 -10.58
CA LEU A 42 5.56 10.70 -11.64
C LEU A 42 5.80 11.72 -12.77
N LYS A 43 4.73 12.35 -13.26
CA LYS A 43 4.81 13.38 -14.34
C LYS A 43 5.66 14.58 -13.93
N ASN A 44 5.50 15.05 -12.70
CA ASN A 44 6.20 16.23 -12.20
C ASN A 44 7.66 15.98 -11.81
N ASN A 45 8.07 14.72 -11.65
CA ASN A 45 9.38 14.35 -11.15
C ASN A 45 10.17 13.44 -12.14
N LYS A 46 9.83 13.39 -13.42
CA LYS A 46 10.51 12.54 -14.42
C LYS A 46 12.03 12.71 -14.41
N GLN A 47 12.51 13.96 -14.40
CA GLN A 47 13.93 14.26 -14.41
C GLN A 47 14.63 13.82 -13.11
N LEU A 48 13.89 13.81 -12.00
CA LEU A 48 14.43 13.48 -10.69
C LEU A 48 14.99 12.04 -10.61
N PHE A 49 14.43 11.10 -11.37
CA PHE A 49 14.95 9.72 -11.43
C PHE A 49 16.39 9.67 -11.94
N ALA A 50 16.75 10.54 -12.90
CA ALA A 50 18.12 10.62 -13.42
C ALA A 50 19.04 11.45 -12.53
N ASP A 51 18.52 12.49 -11.88
CA ASP A 51 19.31 13.45 -11.09
C ASP A 51 19.52 13.00 -9.64
N ASP A 52 18.51 12.40 -9.02
CA ASP A 52 18.50 11.93 -7.63
C ASP A 52 17.48 10.80 -7.47
N ARG A 53 17.91 9.57 -7.75
CA ARG A 53 17.07 8.37 -7.69
C ARG A 53 16.48 8.16 -6.30
N ASP A 54 17.26 8.35 -5.25
CA ASP A 54 16.82 8.14 -3.87
C ASP A 54 15.67 9.09 -3.51
N LEU A 55 15.75 10.35 -3.94
CA LEU A 55 14.68 11.32 -3.73
C LEU A 55 13.43 10.99 -4.55
N PHE A 56 13.61 10.50 -5.78
CA PHE A 56 12.48 10.03 -6.61
C PHE A 56 11.74 8.86 -5.92
N GLU A 57 12.48 7.86 -5.47
CA GLU A 57 11.92 6.70 -4.75
C GLU A 57 11.25 7.09 -3.43
N ALA A 58 11.84 8.05 -2.69
CA ALA A 58 11.23 8.57 -1.46
C ALA A 58 9.87 9.22 -1.71
N LYS A 59 9.69 9.96 -2.82
CA LYS A 59 8.40 10.55 -3.20
C LYS A 59 7.34 9.50 -3.54
N ILE A 60 7.73 8.43 -4.22
CA ILE A 60 6.84 7.31 -4.53
C ILE A 60 6.47 6.58 -3.24
N LYS A 61 7.46 6.32 -2.38
CA LYS A 61 7.29 5.66 -1.09
C LYS A 61 6.29 6.39 -0.19
N GLU A 62 6.35 7.71 -0.15
CA GLU A 62 5.45 8.56 0.65
C GLU A 62 3.97 8.34 0.31
N ILE A 63 3.65 8.10 -0.97
CA ILE A 63 2.28 7.82 -1.43
C ILE A 63 1.92 6.34 -1.22
N PHE A 64 2.81 5.46 -1.59
CA PHE A 64 2.58 4.03 -1.72
C PHE A 64 2.58 3.30 -0.36
N GLU A 65 3.51 3.64 0.55
CA GLU A 65 3.68 2.94 1.82
C GLU A 65 2.44 2.98 2.73
N PRO A 66 1.73 4.12 2.88
CA PRO A 66 0.53 4.17 3.70
C PRO A 66 -0.65 3.36 3.16
N MET A 67 -0.65 3.09 1.84
CA MET A 67 -1.74 2.36 1.19
C MET A 67 -1.70 0.86 1.42
N ILE A 68 -0.53 0.31 1.78
CA ILE A 68 -0.27 -1.13 1.75
C ILE A 68 -0.11 -1.72 3.14
N ASP A 69 -0.77 -2.84 3.38
CA ASP A 69 -0.51 -3.65 4.57
C ASP A 69 0.70 -4.55 4.37
N PHE A 70 1.89 -3.95 4.40
CA PHE A 70 3.14 -4.69 4.23
C PHE A 70 3.32 -5.82 5.23
N ARG A 71 2.82 -5.66 6.45
CA ARG A 71 2.90 -6.70 7.47
C ARG A 71 2.12 -7.95 7.05
N LEU A 72 0.91 -7.77 6.53
CA LEU A 72 0.08 -8.90 6.09
C LEU A 72 0.62 -9.51 4.80
N ILE A 73 1.06 -8.66 3.86
CA ILE A 73 1.62 -9.14 2.59
C ILE A 73 2.90 -9.92 2.82
N ALA A 74 3.85 -9.39 3.58
CA ALA A 74 5.10 -10.07 3.91
C ALA A 74 4.85 -11.44 4.60
N ALA A 75 3.91 -11.49 5.55
CA ALA A 75 3.50 -12.75 6.17
C ALA A 75 2.90 -13.75 5.16
N SER A 76 2.15 -13.25 4.17
CA SER A 76 1.56 -14.07 3.10
C SER A 76 2.62 -14.57 2.12
N VAL A 77 3.61 -13.73 1.79
CA VAL A 77 4.76 -14.06 0.93
C VAL A 77 5.62 -15.14 1.59
N MET A 78 6.01 -14.98 2.84
CA MET A 78 6.72 -16.02 3.59
C MET A 78 5.91 -17.33 3.66
N GLY A 79 4.57 -17.23 3.73
CA GLY A 79 3.69 -18.36 3.98
C GLY A 79 3.86 -18.95 5.39
N LYS A 80 2.92 -19.77 5.81
CA LYS A 80 2.88 -20.30 7.19
C LYS A 80 4.18 -20.99 7.62
N LYS A 81 4.77 -21.81 6.73
CA LYS A 81 5.97 -22.60 7.03
C LYS A 81 7.13 -21.70 7.50
N TYR A 82 7.51 -20.72 6.71
CA TYR A 82 8.65 -19.85 6.97
C TYR A 82 8.33 -18.74 7.97
N TYR A 83 7.10 -18.21 7.94
CA TYR A 83 6.65 -17.21 8.91
C TYR A 83 6.74 -17.71 10.36
N PHE A 84 6.32 -18.94 10.63
CA PHE A 84 6.44 -19.51 11.98
C PHE A 84 7.84 -19.98 12.34
N LYS A 85 8.70 -20.28 11.35
CA LYS A 85 10.12 -20.61 11.55
C LYS A 85 10.95 -19.36 11.84
N ALA A 86 10.57 -18.20 11.27
CA ALA A 86 11.23 -16.93 11.48
C ALA A 86 11.01 -16.37 12.89
N THR A 87 12.04 -15.73 13.44
CA THR A 87 11.96 -14.91 14.65
C THR A 87 11.13 -13.66 14.42
N LYS A 88 10.80 -12.94 15.49
CA LYS A 88 10.10 -11.64 15.37
C LYS A 88 10.95 -10.62 14.60
N ASP A 89 12.25 -10.59 14.86
CA ASP A 89 13.17 -9.62 14.25
C ASP A 89 13.35 -9.91 12.75
N GLU A 90 13.49 -11.18 12.37
CA GLU A 90 13.55 -11.60 10.95
C GLU A 90 12.27 -11.25 10.18
N ARG A 91 11.09 -11.33 10.81
CA ARG A 91 9.84 -10.89 10.17
C ARG A 91 9.81 -9.39 9.93
N VAL A 92 10.33 -8.60 10.88
CA VAL A 92 10.46 -7.14 10.74
C VAL A 92 11.48 -6.81 9.66
N GLU A 93 12.66 -7.45 9.70
CA GLU A 93 13.71 -7.32 8.67
C GLU A 93 13.15 -7.61 7.27
N PHE A 94 12.39 -8.71 7.12
CA PHE A 94 11.79 -9.04 5.83
C PHE A 94 10.79 -8.00 5.33
N ILE A 95 10.00 -7.38 6.20
CA ILE A 95 9.07 -6.31 5.80
C ILE A 95 9.84 -5.14 5.17
N GLU A 96 10.95 -4.71 5.78
CA GLU A 96 11.73 -3.58 5.27
C GLU A 96 12.45 -3.95 3.96
N ILE A 97 13.10 -5.12 3.89
CA ILE A 97 13.72 -5.62 2.66
C ILE A 97 12.69 -5.74 1.53
N PHE A 98 11.49 -6.23 1.84
CA PHE A 98 10.42 -6.37 0.85
C PHE A 98 9.95 -5.01 0.30
N LYS A 99 9.80 -4.00 1.16
CA LYS A 99 9.44 -2.63 0.74
C LYS A 99 10.51 -2.02 -0.17
N GLU A 100 11.76 -2.06 0.27
CA GLU A 100 12.90 -1.50 -0.48
C GLU A 100 13.06 -2.20 -1.82
N SER A 101 13.01 -3.52 -1.83
CA SER A 101 13.14 -4.32 -3.05
C SER A 101 12.02 -4.02 -4.08
N LEU A 102 10.79 -3.75 -3.63
CA LEU A 102 9.71 -3.33 -4.54
C LEU A 102 10.02 -1.98 -5.20
N LEU A 103 10.50 -1.01 -4.42
CA LEU A 103 10.86 0.30 -4.96
C LEU A 103 12.01 0.19 -5.96
N ASP A 104 13.10 -0.45 -5.58
CA ASP A 104 14.26 -0.66 -6.45
C ASP A 104 13.88 -1.33 -7.77
N THR A 105 13.06 -2.38 -7.71
CA THR A 105 12.68 -3.15 -8.90
C THR A 105 11.79 -2.35 -9.85
N TYR A 106 10.85 -1.56 -9.31
CA TYR A 106 9.84 -0.90 -10.14
C TYR A 106 10.05 0.59 -10.35
N ALA A 107 11.04 1.22 -9.68
CA ALA A 107 11.31 2.66 -9.82
C ALA A 107 11.60 3.05 -11.27
N GLU A 108 12.38 2.24 -12.01
CA GLU A 108 12.67 2.49 -13.42
C GLU A 108 11.42 2.44 -14.30
N THR A 109 10.56 1.43 -14.12
CA THR A 109 9.29 1.31 -14.84
C THR A 109 8.38 2.50 -14.54
N LEU A 110 8.31 2.92 -13.27
CA LEU A 110 7.52 4.09 -12.87
C LEU A 110 8.09 5.39 -13.43
N ALA A 111 9.41 5.51 -13.54
CA ALA A 111 10.07 6.68 -14.15
C ALA A 111 9.77 6.83 -15.65
N GLN A 112 9.42 5.74 -16.32
CA GLN A 112 9.02 5.73 -17.74
C GLN A 112 7.55 6.13 -17.96
N TRP A 113 6.84 6.56 -16.91
CA TRP A 113 5.46 7.03 -17.04
C TRP A 113 5.39 8.27 -17.94
N GLU A 114 4.58 8.21 -18.98
CA GLU A 114 4.38 9.30 -19.95
C GLU A 114 2.91 9.69 -20.06
N ASP A 115 2.25 9.20 -21.11
CA ASP A 115 0.88 9.54 -21.44
C ASP A 115 -0.13 8.45 -21.01
N GLN A 116 0.34 7.46 -20.28
CA GLN A 116 -0.52 6.42 -19.75
C GLN A 116 -1.60 7.04 -18.85
N VAL A 117 -2.79 6.46 -18.93
CA VAL A 117 -3.96 6.88 -18.15
C VAL A 117 -4.39 5.73 -17.27
N ILE A 118 -4.64 6.00 -16.00
CA ILE A 118 -5.22 5.05 -15.06
C ILE A 118 -6.62 5.52 -14.66
N GLU A 119 -7.62 4.67 -14.85
CA GLU A 119 -9.03 4.97 -14.57
C GLU A 119 -9.60 3.98 -13.57
N THR A 120 -10.29 4.48 -12.56
CA THR A 120 -10.98 3.64 -11.57
C THR A 120 -12.38 3.29 -12.04
N ILE A 121 -12.72 2.00 -11.98
CA ILE A 121 -14.08 1.52 -12.26
C ILE A 121 -14.91 1.70 -10.99
N PHE A 122 -15.65 2.78 -10.91
CA PHE A 122 -16.52 3.07 -9.78
C PHE A 122 -17.75 2.15 -9.78
N VAL A 123 -18.02 1.56 -8.62
CA VAL A 123 -19.24 0.80 -8.35
C VAL A 123 -19.95 1.48 -7.17
N GLU A 124 -21.27 1.40 -7.15
CA GLU A 124 -22.05 1.88 -6.02
C GLU A 124 -21.59 1.24 -4.72
N TYR A 125 -21.16 2.09 -3.78
CA TYR A 125 -20.64 1.64 -2.50
C TYR A 125 -21.61 2.02 -1.37
N ASP A 126 -22.08 0.99 -0.67
CA ASP A 126 -22.98 1.15 0.47
C ASP A 126 -22.16 1.19 1.76
N ASN A 127 -22.02 2.39 2.31
CA ASN A 127 -21.29 2.62 3.56
C ASN A 127 -21.95 1.95 4.79
N GLU A 128 -23.24 1.59 4.71
CA GLU A 128 -23.95 0.94 5.82
C GLU A 128 -23.55 -0.55 5.93
N LYS A 129 -23.01 -1.14 4.88
CA LYS A 129 -22.47 -2.49 4.91
C LYS A 129 -21.09 -2.51 5.55
N ALA A 130 -20.98 -3.12 6.72
CA ALA A 130 -19.72 -3.35 7.42
C ALA A 130 -18.83 -4.37 6.68
N LEU A 131 -18.28 -3.98 5.53
CA LEU A 131 -17.40 -4.82 4.73
C LEU A 131 -16.02 -4.92 5.39
N LYS A 132 -15.52 -6.15 5.54
CA LYS A 132 -14.14 -6.40 6.03
C LYS A 132 -13.11 -6.35 4.92
N SER A 133 -13.52 -6.60 3.69
CA SER A 133 -12.68 -6.57 2.49
C SER A 133 -13.50 -6.21 1.27
N ILE A 134 -12.84 -5.61 0.27
CA ILE A 134 -13.44 -5.25 -1.01
C ILE A 134 -12.41 -5.35 -2.13
N GLU A 135 -12.88 -5.47 -3.36
CA GLU A 135 -12.05 -5.40 -4.55
C GLU A 135 -12.35 -4.10 -5.31
N VAL A 136 -11.29 -3.36 -5.67
CA VAL A 136 -11.37 -2.17 -6.51
C VAL A 136 -10.63 -2.45 -7.81
N LYS A 137 -11.26 -2.11 -8.93
CA LYS A 137 -10.69 -2.29 -10.27
C LYS A 137 -10.27 -0.96 -10.84
N GLN A 138 -9.10 -0.97 -11.51
CA GLN A 138 -8.64 0.09 -12.38
C GLN A 138 -8.26 -0.49 -13.74
N GLU A 139 -8.21 0.38 -14.74
CA GLU A 139 -7.70 0.09 -16.07
C GLU A 139 -6.53 1.03 -16.35
N LEU A 140 -5.37 0.45 -16.66
CA LEU A 140 -4.19 1.16 -17.13
C LEU A 140 -4.19 1.13 -18.65
N ASN A 141 -4.41 2.30 -19.27
CA ASN A 141 -4.37 2.48 -20.71
C ASN A 141 -3.00 3.06 -21.11
N THR A 142 -2.26 2.33 -21.93
CA THR A 142 -0.94 2.74 -22.46
C THR A 142 -1.02 3.31 -23.87
N GLY A 143 -2.24 3.49 -24.39
CA GLY A 143 -2.47 3.88 -25.78
C GLY A 143 -2.64 2.66 -26.71
N ASP A 144 -1.73 1.71 -26.63
CA ASP A 144 -1.76 0.48 -27.45
C ASP A 144 -2.57 -0.65 -26.79
N SER A 145 -2.60 -0.68 -25.47
CA SER A 145 -3.22 -1.76 -24.70
C SER A 145 -3.89 -1.25 -23.43
N ILE A 146 -4.88 -2.02 -22.93
CA ILE A 146 -5.54 -1.77 -21.65
C ILE A 146 -5.22 -2.95 -20.72
N TYR A 147 -4.60 -2.64 -19.58
CA TYR A 147 -4.24 -3.62 -18.57
C TYR A 147 -5.16 -3.48 -17.34
N PRO A 148 -5.99 -4.50 -17.06
CA PRO A 148 -6.82 -4.48 -15.85
C PRO A 148 -5.97 -4.66 -14.60
N ILE A 149 -6.23 -3.83 -13.59
CA ILE A 149 -5.62 -3.90 -12.27
C ILE A 149 -6.73 -4.15 -11.24
N LEU A 150 -6.56 -5.15 -10.41
CA LEU A 150 -7.47 -5.48 -9.33
C LEU A 150 -6.75 -5.35 -7.99
N TYR A 151 -7.16 -4.41 -7.18
CA TYR A 151 -6.71 -4.24 -5.81
C TYR A 151 -7.62 -4.99 -4.86
N LYS A 152 -7.04 -5.84 -4.00
CA LYS A 152 -7.75 -6.42 -2.86
C LYS A 152 -7.44 -5.60 -1.63
N LEU A 153 -8.47 -5.03 -1.01
CA LEU A 153 -8.34 -4.21 0.18
C LEU A 153 -8.96 -4.91 1.39
N ARG A 154 -8.41 -4.61 2.55
CA ARG A 154 -9.05 -4.93 3.83
C ARG A 154 -9.32 -3.65 4.63
N LYS A 155 -10.38 -3.69 5.44
CA LYS A 155 -10.65 -2.65 6.41
C LYS A 155 -9.70 -2.76 7.59
N THR A 156 -9.14 -1.63 7.98
CA THR A 156 -8.29 -1.46 9.16
C THR A 156 -8.88 -0.38 10.06
N GLU A 157 -8.28 -0.17 11.22
CA GLU A 157 -8.67 0.93 12.13
C GLU A 157 -8.41 2.31 11.50
N ASN A 158 -7.46 2.39 10.57
CA ASN A 158 -7.04 3.64 9.90
C ASN A 158 -7.67 3.84 8.50
N GLY A 159 -8.63 3.02 8.10
CA GLY A 159 -9.23 3.06 6.77
C GLY A 159 -8.97 1.78 5.96
N TRP A 160 -8.84 1.90 4.65
CA TRP A 160 -8.57 0.78 3.76
C TRP A 160 -7.08 0.57 3.55
N ALA A 161 -6.65 -0.70 3.45
CA ALA A 161 -5.28 -1.05 3.10
C ALA A 161 -5.26 -2.15 2.04
N ILE A 162 -4.38 -2.01 1.07
CA ILE A 162 -4.14 -2.99 0.01
C ILE A 162 -3.44 -4.22 0.61
N ILE A 163 -3.98 -5.40 0.32
CA ILE A 163 -3.43 -6.67 0.77
C ILE A 163 -3.04 -7.60 -0.37
N ASN A 164 -3.38 -7.25 -1.60
CA ASN A 164 -2.93 -7.93 -2.82
C ASN A 164 -3.26 -7.08 -4.05
N ILE A 165 -2.45 -7.24 -5.10
CA ILE A 165 -2.66 -6.63 -6.40
C ILE A 165 -2.58 -7.72 -7.47
N ILE A 166 -3.50 -7.65 -8.45
CA ILE A 166 -3.50 -8.52 -9.62
C ILE A 166 -3.46 -7.60 -10.84
N ILE A 167 -2.41 -7.71 -11.67
CA ILE A 167 -2.23 -6.89 -12.87
C ILE A 167 -2.29 -7.82 -14.08
N ASN A 168 -3.20 -7.55 -15.01
CA ASN A 168 -3.38 -8.35 -16.23
C ASN A 168 -3.46 -9.87 -15.96
N GLY A 169 -4.12 -10.27 -14.87
CA GLY A 169 -4.25 -11.66 -14.43
C GLY A 169 -3.07 -12.20 -13.60
N VAL A 170 -1.94 -11.50 -13.54
CA VAL A 170 -0.78 -11.88 -12.72
C VAL A 170 -1.03 -11.47 -11.27
N ASN A 171 -1.10 -12.44 -10.36
CA ASN A 171 -1.30 -12.21 -8.94
C ASN A 171 0.05 -11.99 -8.24
N LEU A 172 0.39 -10.73 -7.93
CA LEU A 172 1.69 -10.35 -7.38
C LEU A 172 1.97 -11.04 -6.04
N GLY A 173 1.00 -11.12 -5.15
CA GLY A 173 1.18 -11.78 -3.86
C GLY A 173 1.48 -13.27 -3.99
N LEU A 174 0.88 -13.96 -4.96
CA LEU A 174 1.16 -15.36 -5.26
C LEU A 174 2.54 -15.52 -5.91
N THR A 175 2.90 -14.64 -6.84
CA THR A 175 4.20 -14.62 -7.52
C THR A 175 5.33 -14.45 -6.50
N PHE A 176 5.28 -13.45 -5.65
CA PHE A 176 6.27 -13.23 -4.59
C PHE A 176 6.36 -14.40 -3.61
N ARG A 177 5.21 -14.99 -3.26
CA ARG A 177 5.23 -16.19 -2.40
C ARG A 177 5.93 -17.37 -3.05
N ASN A 178 5.75 -17.58 -4.35
CA ASN A 178 6.44 -18.65 -5.08
C ASN A 178 7.94 -18.37 -5.16
N GLN A 179 8.34 -17.13 -5.39
CA GLN A 179 9.75 -16.71 -5.38
C GLN A 179 10.38 -16.91 -4.00
N PHE A 180 9.71 -16.47 -2.92
CA PHE A 180 10.23 -16.69 -1.56
C PHE A 180 10.47 -18.19 -1.28
N ARG A 181 9.53 -19.04 -1.70
CA ARG A 181 9.68 -20.48 -1.53
C ARG A 181 10.83 -21.03 -2.35
N ALA A 182 10.95 -20.66 -3.62
CA ALA A 182 12.05 -21.08 -4.47
C ALA A 182 13.41 -20.67 -3.89
N LEU A 183 13.54 -19.42 -3.46
CA LEU A 183 14.75 -18.91 -2.82
C LEU A 183 15.05 -19.62 -1.48
N ALA A 184 14.01 -19.98 -0.73
CA ALA A 184 14.19 -20.74 0.50
C ALA A 184 14.70 -22.17 0.23
N ASP A 185 14.20 -22.81 -0.84
CA ASP A 185 14.65 -24.13 -1.26
C ASP A 185 16.15 -24.08 -1.72
N GLU A 186 16.58 -23.01 -2.39
CA GLU A 186 17.99 -22.77 -2.77
C GLU A 186 18.93 -22.58 -1.57
N HIS A 187 18.40 -22.10 -0.46
CA HIS A 187 19.14 -21.87 0.78
C HIS A 187 18.90 -22.97 1.84
N ASP A 188 18.55 -24.18 1.45
CA ASP A 188 18.28 -25.31 2.36
C ASP A 188 17.28 -24.96 3.48
N GLU A 189 16.25 -24.19 3.14
CA GLU A 189 15.22 -23.66 4.03
C GLU A 189 15.77 -22.80 5.20
N ASN A 190 16.91 -22.19 5.02
CA ASN A 190 17.48 -21.23 5.95
C ASN A 190 16.78 -19.88 5.80
N VAL A 191 15.87 -19.57 6.73
CA VAL A 191 15.04 -18.37 6.69
C VAL A 191 15.88 -17.09 6.69
N THR A 192 16.93 -17.04 7.50
CA THR A 192 17.82 -15.87 7.60
C THR A 192 18.51 -15.59 6.26
N LEU A 193 19.04 -16.62 5.60
CA LEU A 193 19.67 -16.46 4.29
C LEU A 193 18.63 -16.09 3.21
N THR A 194 17.46 -16.72 3.24
CA THR A 194 16.37 -16.39 2.32
C THR A 194 15.98 -14.92 2.41
N ILE A 195 15.79 -14.39 3.62
CA ILE A 195 15.44 -12.99 3.84
C ILE A 195 16.52 -12.05 3.32
N LYS A 196 17.78 -12.32 3.66
CA LYS A 196 18.91 -11.46 3.26
C LYS A 196 19.18 -11.43 1.76
N ASN A 197 18.81 -12.48 1.04
CA ASN A 197 18.99 -12.57 -0.41
C ASN A 197 17.71 -12.29 -1.20
N TRP A 198 16.66 -11.81 -0.50
CA TRP A 198 15.40 -11.51 -1.16
C TRP A 198 15.52 -10.31 -2.11
N VAL A 199 15.04 -10.50 -3.34
CA VAL A 199 14.76 -9.43 -4.31
C VAL A 199 13.38 -9.69 -4.91
N SER A 200 12.50 -8.69 -4.88
CA SER A 200 11.18 -8.83 -5.49
C SER A 200 11.31 -8.77 -7.01
N ASP A 201 10.80 -9.79 -7.68
CA ASP A 201 10.73 -9.82 -9.13
C ASP A 201 9.41 -10.46 -9.57
N ALA A 202 8.47 -9.68 -10.00
CA ALA A 202 7.22 -10.19 -10.59
C ALA A 202 7.34 -10.36 -12.11
N GLY A 203 8.54 -10.23 -12.66
CA GLY A 203 8.72 -10.05 -14.09
C GLY A 203 7.98 -8.79 -14.54
N ASN A 204 7.66 -8.71 -15.81
CA ASN A 204 6.92 -7.56 -16.34
C ASN A 204 5.42 -7.56 -15.94
N ALA A 205 5.02 -8.39 -14.97
CA ALA A 205 3.64 -8.53 -14.48
C ALA A 205 2.60 -8.60 -15.60
N GLY A 206 2.97 -9.17 -16.76
CA GLY A 206 2.10 -9.25 -17.94
C GLY A 206 1.83 -7.89 -18.61
N ILE A 207 2.64 -6.87 -18.38
CA ILE A 207 2.50 -5.54 -18.99
C ILE A 207 3.31 -5.44 -20.29
N ASP A 208 4.27 -6.34 -20.50
CA ASP A 208 4.99 -6.43 -21.77
C ASP A 208 4.17 -7.21 -22.78
N GLY A 209 3.69 -6.53 -23.79
CA GLY A 209 3.10 -7.06 -24.99
C GLY A 209 4.04 -6.89 -26.16
#